data_9cb82835b95b483b12df11b81aa093ee
#
_entry.id   9cb82835b95b483b12df11b81aa093ee
#
_cell.length_a   1.000
_cell.length_b   1.000
_cell.length_c   1.000
_cell.angle_alpha   90.00
_cell.angle_beta   90.00
_cell.angle_gamma   90.00
#
_symmetry.space_group_name_H-M   'P 1'
#
loop_
_entity.id
_entity.type
_entity.pdbx_description
1 polymer ?
#
loop_
_entity_poly.entity_id
_entity_poly.type
_entity_poly.pdbx_seq_one_letter_code
_entity_poly.pdbx_strand_id
1 'polypeptide(L)'
;MVTGTIKGLTTSQLEEIGCQIILGNTYHLALRPTSELIDELGGLHKFMNWPRALLTDSGGFQMVSLLHLADITEKGVTFQSPVDGKPMLLTPEESIQIQNRIGADIIMALDDVVRTTITGPRIEEAMYRTLRWIDRCIEAHKRPNEQNLFGIVQGGLDPVLRDICVRGLVDRNLPGYAIGGLSGGEDKDSFWRVVAQCTASLPEDKPRYVMGVGYPLDIVVCSALGADMYDCVYPTRTARFGTALIPEGVLKLKHRAMADDTRPIDPTCMCMVCKNYTRAYIHCLVTKDAMGSQLLSYHNLYYMMKLSNDLHSSIIGGQFPDLFVVLWAFDAVWYSFWHLHVYESSNDNIRLGDEDGARVPTHDLNPGLGLFIFLRYLQRVLKNSAVDIILQFPKGDVPEWVCNAMEVAGIDISSCCSPFASSQY
;
A
#
# COMPACT_ATOMS: atom_id res chain seq x y z
N MET A 1 -5.69 -10.62 -6.44
CA MET A 1 -6.90 -11.33 -6.91
C MET A 1 -6.88 -12.76 -6.41
N VAL A 2 -7.98 -13.34 -6.02
CA VAL A 2 -8.06 -14.69 -5.42
C VAL A 2 -8.71 -15.60 -6.43
N THR A 3 -9.24 -15.62 -7.34
CA THR A 3 -9.93 -16.56 -8.26
C THR A 3 -10.00 -16.03 -9.69
N GLY A 4 -8.98 -15.29 -10.10
CA GLY A 4 -8.99 -14.63 -11.41
C GLY A 4 -10.02 -13.50 -11.53
N THR A 5 -10.47 -12.93 -10.40
CA THR A 5 -11.42 -11.81 -10.38
C THR A 5 -11.06 -10.80 -9.31
N ILE A 6 -11.40 -9.53 -9.52
CA ILE A 6 -11.43 -8.52 -8.46
C ILE A 6 -12.83 -8.53 -7.87
N LYS A 7 -12.93 -8.76 -6.56
CA LYS A 7 -14.23 -8.83 -5.90
C LYS A 7 -15.01 -7.53 -6.05
N GLY A 8 -16.15 -7.61 -6.72
CA GLY A 8 -17.12 -6.52 -6.82
C GLY A 8 -16.82 -5.49 -7.91
N LEU A 9 -15.78 -5.69 -8.74
CA LEU A 9 -15.47 -4.81 -9.87
C LEU A 9 -15.24 -5.62 -11.14
N THR A 10 -15.68 -5.11 -12.26
CA THR A 10 -15.39 -5.66 -13.59
C THR A 10 -14.03 -5.17 -14.09
N THR A 11 -13.43 -5.87 -15.04
CA THR A 11 -12.20 -5.43 -15.71
C THR A 11 -12.39 -4.10 -16.43
N SER A 12 -13.53 -3.88 -17.06
CA SER A 12 -13.86 -2.59 -17.69
C SER A 12 -13.85 -1.42 -16.68
N GLN A 13 -14.36 -1.64 -15.46
CA GLN A 13 -14.29 -0.62 -14.41
C GLN A 13 -12.85 -0.33 -13.97
N LEU A 14 -11.98 -1.35 -13.96
CA LEU A 14 -10.55 -1.15 -13.65
C LEU A 14 -9.83 -0.39 -14.76
N GLU A 15 -10.18 -0.64 -16.01
CA GLU A 15 -9.67 0.12 -17.15
C GLU A 15 -10.12 1.58 -17.09
N GLU A 16 -11.39 1.84 -16.74
CA GLU A 16 -11.96 3.18 -16.54
C GLU A 16 -11.26 3.94 -15.39
N ILE A 17 -10.94 3.25 -14.30
CA ILE A 17 -10.17 3.81 -13.16
C ILE A 17 -8.73 4.17 -13.58
N GLY A 18 -8.22 3.58 -14.66
CA GLY A 18 -6.86 3.82 -15.13
C GLY A 18 -5.83 2.82 -14.61
N CYS A 19 -6.26 1.68 -14.03
CA CYS A 19 -5.37 0.61 -13.62
C CYS A 19 -4.51 0.14 -14.79
N GLN A 20 -3.17 0.09 -14.61
CA GLN A 20 -2.23 -0.37 -15.63
C GLN A 20 -1.78 -1.81 -15.40
N ILE A 21 -1.70 -2.21 -14.14
CA ILE A 21 -1.25 -3.54 -13.74
C ILE A 21 -2.11 -4.05 -12.59
N ILE A 22 -2.41 -5.34 -12.59
CA ILE A 22 -3.12 -6.00 -11.49
C ILE A 22 -2.37 -7.24 -11.04
N LEU A 23 -2.47 -7.56 -9.74
CA LEU A 23 -1.78 -8.69 -9.15
C LEU A 23 -2.72 -9.89 -9.02
N GLY A 24 -2.30 -11.04 -9.56
CA GLY A 24 -2.90 -12.35 -9.39
C GLY A 24 -2.19 -13.13 -8.29
N ASN A 25 -2.95 -13.86 -7.46
CA ASN A 25 -2.37 -14.68 -6.43
C ASN A 25 -2.16 -16.10 -6.90
N THR A 26 -0.91 -16.51 -7.07
CA THR A 26 -0.50 -17.83 -7.61
C THR A 26 -1.11 -18.99 -6.83
N TYR A 27 -1.01 -18.95 -5.51
CA TYR A 27 -1.55 -20.00 -4.66
C TYR A 27 -3.07 -20.18 -4.84
N HIS A 28 -3.82 -19.09 -4.78
CA HIS A 28 -5.27 -19.16 -4.93
C HIS A 28 -5.70 -19.56 -6.34
N LEU A 29 -4.99 -19.09 -7.37
CA LEU A 29 -5.28 -19.46 -8.76
C LEU A 29 -4.96 -20.94 -9.04
N ALA A 30 -3.92 -21.49 -8.43
CA ALA A 30 -3.60 -22.90 -8.49
C ALA A 30 -4.68 -23.79 -7.85
N LEU A 31 -5.33 -23.31 -6.79
CA LEU A 31 -6.44 -24.03 -6.14
C LEU A 31 -7.75 -23.87 -6.91
N ARG A 32 -8.07 -22.67 -7.36
CA ARG A 32 -9.28 -22.33 -8.12
C ARG A 32 -9.07 -21.10 -9.00
N PRO A 33 -9.33 -21.17 -10.31
CA PRO A 33 -9.94 -22.30 -11.06
C PRO A 33 -8.99 -23.46 -11.36
N THR A 34 -7.73 -23.39 -11.10
CA THR A 34 -6.53 -24.16 -11.37
C THR A 34 -5.68 -23.54 -12.49
N SER A 35 -4.36 -23.72 -12.40
CA SER A 35 -3.45 -23.16 -13.39
C SER A 35 -3.58 -23.86 -14.75
N GLU A 36 -3.95 -25.13 -14.74
CA GLU A 36 -4.18 -25.95 -15.92
C GLU A 36 -5.36 -25.41 -16.74
N LEU A 37 -6.51 -25.15 -16.08
CA LEU A 37 -7.68 -24.56 -16.77
C LEU A 37 -7.36 -23.18 -17.34
N ILE A 38 -6.61 -22.36 -16.60
CA ILE A 38 -6.19 -21.03 -17.07
C ILE A 38 -5.33 -21.17 -18.33
N ASP A 39 -4.40 -22.13 -18.36
CA ASP A 39 -3.53 -22.40 -19.52
C ASP A 39 -4.34 -22.86 -20.73
N GLU A 40 -5.27 -23.80 -20.55
CA GLU A 40 -6.20 -24.26 -21.59
C GLU A 40 -7.01 -23.12 -22.23
N LEU A 41 -7.39 -22.10 -21.42
CA LEU A 41 -8.11 -20.93 -21.89
C LEU A 41 -7.18 -19.86 -22.51
N GLY A 42 -5.87 -20.11 -22.55
CA GLY A 42 -4.87 -19.24 -23.15
C GLY A 42 -4.36 -18.13 -22.23
N GLY A 43 -4.33 -18.42 -20.94
CA GLY A 43 -3.76 -17.57 -19.90
C GLY A 43 -4.77 -16.68 -19.17
N LEU A 44 -4.33 -16.09 -18.06
CA LEU A 44 -5.17 -15.30 -17.17
C LEU A 44 -5.69 -14.00 -17.82
N HIS A 45 -4.96 -13.41 -18.75
CA HIS A 45 -5.41 -12.27 -19.55
C HIS A 45 -6.72 -12.58 -20.28
N LYS A 46 -6.77 -13.70 -20.97
CA LYS A 46 -7.98 -14.14 -21.69
C LYS A 46 -9.09 -14.57 -20.74
N PHE A 47 -8.73 -15.32 -19.70
CA PHE A 47 -9.68 -15.77 -18.68
C PHE A 47 -10.44 -14.60 -18.03
N MET A 48 -9.74 -13.50 -17.76
CA MET A 48 -10.32 -12.32 -17.11
C MET A 48 -10.85 -11.28 -18.11
N ASN A 49 -10.55 -11.40 -19.39
CA ASN A 49 -10.67 -10.31 -20.36
C ASN A 49 -9.95 -9.03 -19.88
N TRP A 50 -8.67 -9.16 -19.53
CA TRP A 50 -7.83 -8.06 -19.06
C TRP A 50 -6.73 -7.77 -20.07
N PRO A 51 -6.72 -6.56 -20.72
CA PRO A 51 -5.82 -6.27 -21.83
C PRO A 51 -4.48 -5.63 -21.40
N ARG A 52 -4.30 -5.35 -20.10
CA ARG A 52 -3.12 -4.68 -19.57
C ARG A 52 -2.25 -5.64 -18.75
N ALA A 53 -1.18 -5.12 -18.15
CA ALA A 53 -0.20 -5.95 -17.45
C ALA A 53 -0.78 -6.74 -16.27
N LEU A 54 -0.23 -7.94 -16.07
CA LEU A 54 -0.49 -8.84 -14.94
C LEU A 54 0.82 -9.15 -14.21
N LEU A 55 0.77 -9.11 -12.90
CA LEU A 55 1.81 -9.64 -12.02
C LEU A 55 1.24 -10.81 -11.23
N THR A 56 2.00 -11.90 -11.05
CA THR A 56 1.68 -12.97 -10.11
C THR A 56 2.68 -12.99 -8.97
N ASP A 57 2.19 -13.12 -7.72
CA ASP A 57 3.05 -13.37 -6.57
C ASP A 57 3.64 -14.79 -6.60
N SER A 58 4.60 -15.07 -5.69
CA SER A 58 5.23 -16.40 -5.61
C SER A 58 4.33 -17.49 -5.02
N GLY A 59 3.28 -17.09 -4.30
CA GLY A 59 2.42 -17.97 -3.49
C GLY A 59 2.96 -18.26 -2.09
N GLY A 60 4.22 -17.96 -1.79
CA GLY A 60 4.87 -18.30 -0.52
C GLY A 60 4.30 -17.55 0.69
N PHE A 61 4.05 -16.25 0.58
CA PHE A 61 3.55 -15.42 1.68
C PHE A 61 2.20 -15.90 2.22
N GLN A 62 1.27 -16.31 1.36
CA GLN A 62 -0.07 -16.76 1.78
C GLN A 62 0.01 -18.03 2.61
N MET A 63 0.96 -18.90 2.32
CA MET A 63 1.15 -20.14 3.05
C MET A 63 1.71 -19.89 4.45
N VAL A 64 2.67 -18.98 4.58
CA VAL A 64 3.27 -18.63 5.88
C VAL A 64 2.31 -17.78 6.72
N SER A 65 1.56 -16.86 6.11
CA SER A 65 0.69 -15.93 6.84
C SER A 65 -0.69 -16.49 7.20
N LEU A 66 -1.24 -17.40 6.38
CA LEU A 66 -2.59 -17.95 6.55
C LEU A 66 -2.60 -19.31 7.23
N LEU A 67 -1.49 -20.04 7.21
CA LEU A 67 -1.39 -21.41 7.70
C LEU A 67 -0.33 -21.45 8.79
N HIS A 68 -0.73 -21.42 10.04
CA HIS A 68 0.15 -21.53 11.23
C HIS A 68 0.97 -22.84 11.30
N LEU A 69 0.82 -23.72 10.31
CA LEU A 69 1.43 -25.05 10.21
C LEU A 69 2.26 -25.23 8.92
N ALA A 70 2.75 -24.15 8.31
CA ALA A 70 3.65 -24.26 7.18
C ALA A 70 5.05 -24.65 7.67
N ASP A 71 5.61 -25.71 7.09
CA ASP A 71 7.01 -26.11 7.30
C ASP A 71 7.86 -25.73 6.09
N ILE A 72 8.93 -24.98 6.33
CA ILE A 72 9.82 -24.46 5.31
C ILE A 72 11.15 -25.22 5.39
N THR A 73 11.45 -25.93 4.33
CA THR A 73 12.69 -26.70 4.16
C THR A 73 13.45 -26.24 2.92
N GLU A 74 14.64 -26.74 2.67
CA GLU A 74 15.37 -26.47 1.43
C GLU A 74 14.60 -26.91 0.16
N LYS A 75 13.73 -27.91 0.29
CA LYS A 75 12.93 -28.41 -0.81
C LYS A 75 11.84 -27.43 -1.24
N GLY A 76 11.22 -26.74 -0.30
CA GLY A 76 10.08 -25.83 -0.52
C GLY A 76 9.28 -25.62 0.75
N VAL A 77 8.05 -25.14 0.59
CA VAL A 77 7.07 -24.87 1.64
C VAL A 77 6.02 -25.99 1.66
N THR A 78 5.95 -26.73 2.76
CA THR A 78 4.91 -27.76 2.99
C THR A 78 3.79 -27.14 3.81
N PHE A 79 2.54 -27.34 3.41
CA PHE A 79 1.35 -26.80 4.06
C PHE A 79 0.15 -27.71 3.86
N GLN A 80 -0.93 -27.45 4.58
CA GLN A 80 -2.21 -28.17 4.39
C GLN A 80 -3.13 -27.39 3.45
N SER A 81 -3.68 -28.08 2.44
CA SER A 81 -4.69 -27.51 1.55
C SER A 81 -5.94 -27.09 2.35
N PRO A 82 -6.39 -25.83 2.23
CA PRO A 82 -7.61 -25.39 2.90
C PRO A 82 -8.89 -25.95 2.26
N VAL A 83 -8.77 -26.65 1.13
CA VAL A 83 -9.90 -27.22 0.41
C VAL A 83 -10.22 -28.63 0.91
N ASP A 84 -9.21 -29.46 1.09
CA ASP A 84 -9.36 -30.89 1.43
C ASP A 84 -8.43 -31.36 2.57
N GLY A 85 -7.65 -30.46 3.16
CA GLY A 85 -6.75 -30.75 4.30
C GLY A 85 -5.52 -31.59 3.94
N LYS A 86 -5.30 -31.95 2.66
CA LYS A 86 -4.14 -32.74 2.26
C LYS A 86 -2.85 -31.95 2.35
N PRO A 87 -1.72 -32.60 2.71
CA PRO A 87 -0.43 -31.95 2.65
C PRO A 87 -0.07 -31.63 1.21
N MET A 88 0.36 -30.41 0.98
CA MET A 88 0.85 -29.89 -0.29
C MET A 88 2.27 -29.36 -0.11
N LEU A 89 3.08 -29.52 -1.14
CA LEU A 89 4.44 -28.99 -1.19
C LEU A 89 4.51 -27.99 -2.35
N LEU A 90 4.85 -26.75 -2.09
CA LEU A 90 5.20 -25.76 -3.10
C LEU A 90 6.72 -25.65 -3.17
N THR A 91 7.32 -26.10 -4.24
CA THR A 91 8.74 -25.90 -4.53
C THR A 91 8.95 -24.66 -5.39
N PRO A 92 10.17 -24.08 -5.47
CA PRO A 92 10.50 -23.03 -6.43
C PRO A 92 10.10 -23.38 -7.87
N GLU A 93 10.38 -24.60 -8.30
CA GLU A 93 10.03 -25.09 -9.64
C GLU A 93 8.51 -25.12 -9.86
N GLU A 94 7.76 -25.63 -8.90
CA GLU A 94 6.30 -25.71 -8.97
C GLU A 94 5.68 -24.30 -9.03
N SER A 95 6.16 -23.37 -8.18
CA SER A 95 5.69 -21.98 -8.20
C SER A 95 5.88 -21.36 -9.57
N ILE A 96 7.05 -21.52 -10.19
CA ILE A 96 7.31 -20.98 -11.52
C ILE A 96 6.48 -21.68 -12.60
N GLN A 97 6.29 -23.00 -12.54
CA GLN A 97 5.46 -23.72 -13.50
C GLN A 97 4.01 -23.27 -13.45
N ILE A 98 3.46 -23.05 -12.27
CA ILE A 98 2.11 -22.49 -12.09
C ILE A 98 2.03 -21.09 -12.72
N GLN A 99 2.99 -20.19 -12.44
CA GLN A 99 3.02 -18.85 -12.99
C GLN A 99 3.23 -18.84 -14.52
N ASN A 100 4.01 -19.79 -15.06
CA ASN A 100 4.16 -19.96 -16.52
C ASN A 100 2.82 -20.34 -17.16
N ARG A 101 2.02 -21.24 -16.55
CA ARG A 101 0.67 -21.59 -17.01
C ARG A 101 -0.30 -20.43 -16.91
N ILE A 102 -0.27 -19.68 -15.81
CA ILE A 102 -1.08 -18.47 -15.62
C ILE A 102 -0.80 -17.42 -16.70
N GLY A 103 0.43 -17.29 -17.15
CA GLY A 103 0.80 -16.41 -18.26
C GLY A 103 0.81 -14.92 -17.90
N ALA A 104 1.20 -14.56 -16.66
CA ALA A 104 1.40 -13.16 -16.25
C ALA A 104 2.67 -12.56 -16.89
N ASP A 105 2.70 -11.22 -17.08
CA ASP A 105 3.85 -10.51 -17.66
C ASP A 105 5.03 -10.42 -16.68
N ILE A 106 4.71 -10.31 -15.38
CA ILE A 106 5.69 -10.31 -14.29
C ILE A 106 5.38 -11.48 -13.36
N ILE A 107 6.38 -12.28 -13.05
CA ILE A 107 6.29 -13.41 -12.14
C ILE A 107 7.30 -13.25 -11.01
N MET A 108 6.93 -13.68 -9.80
CA MET A 108 7.77 -13.54 -8.63
C MET A 108 8.45 -14.87 -8.28
N ALA A 109 9.74 -14.83 -7.97
CA ALA A 109 10.44 -15.99 -7.44
C ALA A 109 9.88 -16.40 -6.07
N LEU A 110 9.88 -17.72 -5.77
CA LEU A 110 9.56 -18.18 -4.44
C LEU A 110 10.68 -17.79 -3.47
N ASP A 111 10.33 -17.23 -2.33
CA ASP A 111 11.21 -16.74 -1.28
C ASP A 111 10.86 -17.37 0.08
N ASP A 112 11.84 -17.42 0.97
CA ASP A 112 11.63 -17.88 2.35
C ASP A 112 11.20 -16.69 3.22
N VAL A 113 9.89 -16.54 3.38
CA VAL A 113 9.28 -15.41 4.11
C VAL A 113 9.31 -15.69 5.61
N VAL A 114 9.86 -14.74 6.37
CA VAL A 114 9.83 -14.74 7.84
C VAL A 114 9.14 -13.47 8.35
N ARG A 115 8.73 -13.48 9.61
CA ARG A 115 8.17 -12.26 10.22
C ARG A 115 9.23 -11.17 10.26
N THR A 116 8.86 -9.94 9.92
CA THR A 116 9.76 -8.78 9.85
C THR A 116 10.57 -8.54 11.14
N THR A 117 9.96 -8.83 12.29
CA THR A 117 10.55 -8.61 13.61
C THR A 117 11.41 -9.78 14.12
N ILE A 118 11.59 -10.84 13.32
CA ILE A 118 12.48 -11.95 13.69
C ILE A 118 13.94 -11.53 13.56
N THR A 119 14.75 -11.95 14.53
CA THR A 119 16.21 -11.78 14.56
C THR A 119 16.91 -13.12 14.75
N GLY A 120 18.22 -13.15 14.56
CA GLY A 120 19.05 -14.33 14.81
C GLY A 120 19.16 -15.28 13.61
N PRO A 121 19.60 -16.54 13.82
CA PRO A 121 20.00 -17.44 12.73
C PRO A 121 18.92 -17.76 11.71
N ARG A 122 17.63 -17.69 12.11
CA ARG A 122 16.52 -18.02 11.21
C ARG A 122 16.36 -17.01 10.07
N ILE A 123 16.60 -15.71 10.32
CA ILE A 123 16.49 -14.70 9.27
C ILE A 123 17.66 -14.81 8.27
N GLU A 124 18.85 -15.12 8.77
CA GLU A 124 20.02 -15.35 7.93
C GLU A 124 19.83 -16.60 7.05
N GLU A 125 19.36 -17.71 7.62
CA GLU A 125 19.02 -18.92 6.87
C GLU A 125 17.98 -18.65 5.77
N ALA A 126 16.92 -17.89 6.08
CA ALA A 126 15.87 -17.51 5.14
C ALA A 126 16.42 -16.71 3.97
N MET A 127 17.29 -15.75 4.24
CA MET A 127 17.92 -14.93 3.20
C MET A 127 18.78 -15.79 2.27
N TYR A 128 19.66 -16.65 2.81
CA TYR A 128 20.47 -17.55 1.97
C TYR A 128 19.63 -18.58 1.23
N ARG A 129 18.56 -19.09 1.81
CA ARG A 129 17.60 -19.98 1.12
C ARG A 129 16.92 -19.26 -0.04
N THR A 130 16.51 -18.02 0.14
CA THR A 130 15.95 -17.20 -0.92
C THR A 130 16.92 -17.05 -2.10
N LEU A 131 18.23 -16.87 -1.83
CA LEU A 131 19.26 -16.82 -2.87
C LEU A 131 19.48 -18.16 -3.57
N ARG A 132 19.31 -19.28 -2.90
CA ARG A 132 19.35 -20.60 -3.55
C ARG A 132 18.09 -20.90 -4.35
N TRP A 133 16.95 -20.46 -3.85
CA TRP A 133 15.65 -20.67 -4.51
C TRP A 133 15.48 -19.84 -5.78
N ILE A 134 16.05 -18.63 -5.85
CA ILE A 134 16.01 -17.86 -7.10
C ILE A 134 16.75 -18.59 -8.23
N ASP A 135 17.86 -19.28 -7.95
CA ASP A 135 18.58 -20.06 -8.97
C ASP A 135 17.70 -21.19 -9.52
N ARG A 136 16.98 -21.89 -8.65
CA ARG A 136 16.01 -22.93 -9.03
C ARG A 136 14.82 -22.34 -9.83
N CYS A 137 14.36 -21.14 -9.44
CA CYS A 137 13.31 -20.45 -10.20
C CYS A 137 13.76 -20.07 -11.61
N ILE A 138 14.99 -19.55 -11.76
CA ILE A 138 15.57 -19.21 -13.06
C ILE A 138 15.66 -20.45 -13.96
N GLU A 139 16.17 -21.58 -13.43
CA GLU A 139 16.28 -22.83 -14.17
C GLU A 139 14.93 -23.40 -14.59
N ALA A 140 13.93 -23.28 -13.72
CA ALA A 140 12.56 -23.75 -13.97
C ALA A 140 11.76 -22.89 -14.96
N HIS A 141 12.16 -21.64 -15.17
CA HIS A 141 11.44 -20.68 -15.99
C HIS A 141 11.53 -21.01 -17.48
N LYS A 142 10.38 -21.33 -18.11
CA LYS A 142 10.32 -21.79 -19.52
C LYS A 142 9.92 -20.70 -20.52
N ARG A 143 9.50 -19.51 -20.04
CA ARG A 143 8.99 -18.41 -20.87
C ARG A 143 9.76 -17.09 -20.67
N PRO A 144 11.11 -17.05 -20.66
CA PRO A 144 11.89 -15.86 -20.31
C PRO A 144 11.76 -14.69 -21.31
N ASN A 145 11.28 -14.99 -22.53
CA ASN A 145 11.01 -13.94 -23.56
C ASN A 145 9.62 -13.32 -23.44
N GLU A 146 8.74 -13.89 -22.63
CA GLU A 146 7.34 -13.47 -22.51
C GLU A 146 7.01 -12.99 -21.09
N GLN A 147 7.72 -13.49 -20.09
CA GLN A 147 7.47 -13.23 -18.67
C GLN A 147 8.75 -12.77 -17.98
N ASN A 148 8.64 -11.73 -17.18
CA ASN A 148 9.75 -11.14 -16.44
C ASN A 148 9.81 -11.69 -15.02
N LEU A 149 10.83 -12.50 -14.71
CA LEU A 149 11.04 -13.05 -13.37
C LEU A 149 11.72 -12.02 -12.46
N PHE A 150 11.04 -11.61 -11.40
CA PHE A 150 11.58 -10.73 -10.37
C PHE A 150 12.09 -11.53 -9.17
N GLY A 151 13.29 -11.18 -8.68
CA GLY A 151 13.82 -11.68 -7.42
C GLY A 151 13.30 -10.84 -6.23
N ILE A 152 13.21 -11.47 -5.05
CA ILE A 152 12.73 -10.82 -3.84
C ILE A 152 13.86 -10.65 -2.84
N VAL A 153 14.17 -9.42 -2.47
CA VAL A 153 15.16 -9.11 -1.43
C VAL A 153 14.57 -9.44 -0.06
N GLN A 154 15.24 -10.32 0.66
CA GLN A 154 14.95 -10.70 2.04
C GLN A 154 16.11 -10.31 2.98
N GLY A 155 15.96 -10.45 4.29
CA GLY A 155 16.98 -10.10 5.29
C GLY A 155 16.40 -9.38 6.51
N GLY A 156 15.07 -9.27 6.62
CA GLY A 156 14.37 -8.60 7.73
C GLY A 156 14.76 -7.14 7.86
N LEU A 157 15.08 -6.71 9.09
CA LEU A 157 15.56 -5.36 9.39
C LEU A 157 17.11 -5.31 9.54
N ASP A 158 17.81 -6.40 9.19
CA ASP A 158 19.26 -6.46 9.29
C ASP A 158 19.90 -5.89 8.00
N PRO A 159 20.63 -4.75 8.10
CA PRO A 159 21.19 -4.08 6.92
C PRO A 159 22.27 -4.92 6.23
N VAL A 160 23.02 -5.74 6.97
CA VAL A 160 24.07 -6.59 6.39
C VAL A 160 23.44 -7.70 5.55
N LEU A 161 22.39 -8.34 6.06
CA LEU A 161 21.68 -9.38 5.32
C LEU A 161 20.97 -8.81 4.09
N ARG A 162 20.40 -7.60 4.19
CA ARG A 162 19.81 -6.90 3.02
C ARG A 162 20.85 -6.67 1.94
N ASP A 163 22.03 -6.16 2.28
CA ASP A 163 23.11 -5.91 1.32
C ASP A 163 23.60 -7.21 0.65
N ILE A 164 23.74 -8.30 1.42
CA ILE A 164 24.13 -9.60 0.87
C ILE A 164 23.08 -10.08 -0.12
N CYS A 165 21.80 -9.98 0.25
CA CYS A 165 20.69 -10.41 -0.59
C CYS A 165 20.59 -9.59 -1.88
N VAL A 166 20.67 -8.26 -1.77
CA VAL A 166 20.65 -7.35 -2.95
C VAL A 166 21.78 -7.70 -3.91
N ARG A 167 23.03 -7.77 -3.42
CA ARG A 167 24.17 -8.14 -4.28
C ARG A 167 23.97 -9.49 -4.95
N GLY A 168 23.57 -10.50 -4.17
CA GLY A 168 23.33 -11.83 -4.73
C GLY A 168 22.24 -11.83 -5.82
N LEU A 169 21.18 -11.04 -5.68
CA LEU A 169 20.15 -10.93 -6.72
C LEU A 169 20.62 -10.12 -7.93
N VAL A 170 21.34 -9.01 -7.72
CA VAL A 170 21.88 -8.17 -8.80
C VAL A 170 22.88 -8.94 -9.67
N ASP A 171 23.73 -9.79 -9.08
CA ASP A 171 24.66 -10.65 -9.80
C ASP A 171 23.95 -11.59 -10.80
N ARG A 172 22.67 -11.90 -10.61
CA ARG A 172 21.85 -12.71 -11.51
C ARG A 172 21.21 -11.94 -12.65
N ASN A 173 21.36 -10.61 -12.67
CA ASN A 173 20.88 -9.70 -13.73
C ASN A 173 19.40 -9.94 -14.10
N LEU A 174 18.52 -9.91 -13.12
CA LEU A 174 17.09 -10.16 -13.31
C LEU A 174 16.38 -8.96 -14.02
N PRO A 175 15.22 -9.19 -14.66
CA PRO A 175 14.42 -8.11 -15.27
C PRO A 175 13.92 -7.04 -14.29
N GLY A 176 13.78 -7.38 -13.00
CA GLY A 176 13.35 -6.49 -11.94
C GLY A 176 13.52 -7.10 -10.57
N TYR A 177 13.30 -6.30 -9.53
CA TYR A 177 13.56 -6.68 -8.15
C TYR A 177 12.43 -6.23 -7.23
N ALA A 178 12.08 -7.07 -6.26
CA ALA A 178 11.13 -6.70 -5.22
C ALA A 178 11.81 -6.61 -3.85
N ILE A 179 11.31 -5.73 -3.00
CA ILE A 179 11.71 -5.60 -1.60
C ILE A 179 10.60 -6.23 -0.76
N GLY A 180 10.87 -7.42 -0.23
CA GLY A 180 9.94 -8.21 0.57
C GLY A 180 10.27 -8.19 2.06
N GLY A 181 9.49 -8.90 2.86
CA GLY A 181 9.69 -9.05 4.30
C GLY A 181 9.50 -7.75 5.11
N LEU A 182 8.69 -6.82 4.61
CA LEU A 182 8.27 -5.58 5.26
C LEU A 182 6.75 -5.54 5.46
N SER A 183 6.22 -4.47 6.04
CA SER A 183 4.79 -4.29 6.36
C SER A 183 4.22 -5.39 7.28
N GLY A 184 5.07 -5.95 8.14
CA GLY A 184 4.78 -7.03 9.09
C GLY A 184 4.74 -6.60 10.55
N GLY A 185 4.65 -5.29 10.84
CA GLY A 185 4.56 -4.73 12.20
C GLY A 185 5.82 -4.02 12.68
N GLU A 186 6.79 -3.77 11.82
CA GLU A 186 7.93 -2.90 12.08
C GLU A 186 7.50 -1.44 12.26
N ASP A 187 8.33 -0.68 12.96
CA ASP A 187 8.17 0.77 13.06
C ASP A 187 8.50 1.47 11.74
N LYS A 188 8.01 2.68 11.57
CA LYS A 188 8.15 3.43 10.32
C LYS A 188 9.59 3.83 10.02
N ASP A 189 10.39 4.11 11.04
CA ASP A 189 11.80 4.47 10.86
C ASP A 189 12.60 3.28 10.32
N SER A 190 12.43 2.09 10.89
CA SER A 190 13.03 0.85 10.37
C SER A 190 12.56 0.53 8.95
N PHE A 191 11.27 0.72 8.66
CA PHE A 191 10.68 0.45 7.35
C PHE A 191 11.34 1.27 6.23
N TRP A 192 11.35 2.62 6.35
CA TRP A 192 11.86 3.44 5.26
C TRP A 192 13.38 3.30 5.08
N ARG A 193 14.14 3.03 6.17
CA ARG A 193 15.59 2.80 6.08
C ARG A 193 15.92 1.57 5.25
N VAL A 194 15.18 0.48 5.43
CA VAL A 194 15.34 -0.73 4.59
C VAL A 194 14.99 -0.44 3.13
N VAL A 195 13.91 0.31 2.86
CA VAL A 195 13.57 0.69 1.49
C VAL A 195 14.68 1.52 0.86
N ALA A 196 15.13 2.59 1.54
CA ALA A 196 16.21 3.45 1.06
C ALA A 196 17.51 2.68 0.77
N GLN A 197 17.91 1.80 1.68
CA GLN A 197 19.10 0.96 1.51
C GLN A 197 18.98 0.05 0.29
N CYS A 198 17.85 -0.63 0.13
CA CYS A 198 17.64 -1.54 -1.00
C CYS A 198 17.59 -0.78 -2.33
N THR A 199 16.83 0.31 -2.41
CA THR A 199 16.71 1.09 -3.65
C THR A 199 18.04 1.71 -4.08
N ALA A 200 18.86 2.19 -3.13
CA ALA A 200 20.19 2.74 -3.41
C ALA A 200 21.17 1.69 -4.01
N SER A 201 20.94 0.41 -3.75
CA SER A 201 21.83 -0.68 -4.19
C SER A 201 21.27 -1.49 -5.36
N LEU A 202 19.98 -1.36 -5.66
CA LEU A 202 19.34 -1.99 -6.82
C LEU A 202 19.58 -1.16 -8.10
N PRO A 203 19.70 -1.79 -9.29
CA PRO A 203 19.89 -1.09 -10.56
C PRO A 203 18.80 -0.06 -10.84
N GLU A 204 19.19 1.14 -11.29
CA GLU A 204 18.26 2.25 -11.58
C GLU A 204 17.44 2.02 -12.85
N ASP A 205 17.96 1.24 -13.78
CA ASP A 205 17.32 0.88 -15.04
C ASP A 205 16.36 -0.32 -14.93
N LYS A 206 16.14 -0.84 -13.71
CA LYS A 206 15.25 -1.99 -13.45
C LYS A 206 14.13 -1.60 -12.51
N PRO A 207 12.89 -2.11 -12.72
CA PRO A 207 11.78 -1.90 -11.80
C PRO A 207 12.10 -2.36 -10.37
N ARG A 208 11.78 -1.51 -9.39
CA ARG A 208 11.93 -1.73 -7.95
C ARG A 208 10.55 -1.76 -7.30
N TYR A 209 10.14 -2.94 -6.88
CA TYR A 209 8.80 -3.19 -6.37
C TYR A 209 8.82 -3.35 -4.85
N VAL A 210 8.09 -2.51 -4.10
CA VAL A 210 7.92 -2.66 -2.64
C VAL A 210 6.62 -3.38 -2.36
N MET A 211 6.73 -4.61 -1.85
CA MET A 211 5.60 -5.52 -1.67
C MET A 211 4.75 -5.16 -0.45
N GLY A 212 3.43 -5.22 -0.60
CA GLY A 212 2.47 -5.09 0.50
C GLY A 212 2.27 -3.66 1.02
N VAL A 213 2.79 -2.65 0.33
CA VAL A 213 2.71 -1.24 0.70
C VAL A 213 1.58 -0.54 -0.04
N GLY A 214 0.72 0.20 0.67
CA GLY A 214 -0.42 0.87 0.05
C GLY A 214 -1.13 1.88 0.94
N TYR A 215 -0.53 2.25 2.08
CA TYR A 215 -0.93 3.47 2.76
C TYR A 215 -0.42 4.67 1.93
N PRO A 216 -1.25 5.68 1.64
CA PRO A 216 -0.89 6.77 0.71
C PRO A 216 0.45 7.43 1.03
N LEU A 217 0.72 7.78 2.28
CA LEU A 217 1.98 8.41 2.69
C LEU A 217 3.19 7.47 2.48
N ASP A 218 3.05 6.18 2.77
CA ASP A 218 4.12 5.20 2.57
C ASP A 218 4.50 5.10 1.08
N ILE A 219 3.50 5.14 0.17
CA ILE A 219 3.75 5.15 -1.28
C ILE A 219 4.53 6.40 -1.68
N VAL A 220 4.14 7.58 -1.18
CA VAL A 220 4.82 8.85 -1.50
C VAL A 220 6.28 8.80 -1.03
N VAL A 221 6.53 8.39 0.22
CA VAL A 221 7.87 8.29 0.79
C VAL A 221 8.71 7.26 0.04
N CYS A 222 8.18 6.06 -0.20
CA CYS A 222 8.91 5.02 -0.94
C CYS A 222 9.22 5.43 -2.39
N SER A 223 8.32 6.18 -3.06
CA SER A 223 8.57 6.73 -4.39
C SER A 223 9.71 7.75 -4.37
N ALA A 224 9.76 8.61 -3.36
CA ALA A 224 10.87 9.53 -3.15
C ALA A 224 12.21 8.80 -2.98
N LEU A 225 12.20 7.66 -2.30
CA LEU A 225 13.37 6.80 -2.09
C LEU A 225 13.72 5.92 -3.30
N GLY A 226 13.02 6.03 -4.42
CA GLY A 226 13.33 5.35 -5.67
C GLY A 226 12.60 4.03 -5.90
N ALA A 227 11.48 3.79 -5.25
CA ALA A 227 10.61 2.64 -5.55
C ALA A 227 9.59 2.98 -6.65
N ASP A 228 9.30 2.01 -7.52
CA ASP A 228 8.51 2.21 -8.75
C ASP A 228 7.13 1.54 -8.70
N MET A 229 6.99 0.44 -7.95
CA MET A 229 5.79 -0.41 -7.96
C MET A 229 5.34 -0.77 -6.55
N TYR A 230 4.02 -0.91 -6.37
CA TYR A 230 3.38 -1.23 -5.09
C TYR A 230 2.17 -2.12 -5.29
N ASP A 231 1.87 -2.97 -4.30
CA ASP A 231 0.60 -3.66 -4.17
C ASP A 231 0.06 -3.58 -2.76
N CYS A 232 -1.26 -3.52 -2.61
CA CYS A 232 -1.85 -3.55 -1.28
C CYS A 232 -3.34 -3.91 -1.31
N VAL A 233 -3.79 -4.49 -0.21
CA VAL A 233 -5.22 -4.70 0.04
C VAL A 233 -5.89 -3.51 0.76
N TYR A 234 -5.13 -2.48 1.16
CA TYR A 234 -5.61 -1.37 1.97
C TYR A 234 -6.85 -0.67 1.38
N PRO A 235 -6.89 -0.23 0.11
CA PRO A 235 -8.05 0.48 -0.44
C PRO A 235 -9.32 -0.37 -0.45
N THR A 236 -9.22 -1.66 -0.82
CA THR A 236 -10.38 -2.56 -0.86
C THR A 236 -10.74 -3.11 0.53
N ARG A 237 -9.78 -3.27 1.43
CA ARG A 237 -10.02 -3.69 2.82
C ARG A 237 -10.77 -2.60 3.58
N THR A 238 -10.31 -1.35 3.51
CA THR A 238 -10.96 -0.20 4.14
C THR A 238 -12.37 0.01 3.60
N ALA A 239 -12.57 -0.15 2.29
CA ALA A 239 -13.89 -0.12 1.66
C ALA A 239 -14.87 -1.13 2.28
N ARG A 240 -14.43 -2.38 2.51
CA ARG A 240 -15.27 -3.41 3.16
C ARG A 240 -15.65 -3.05 4.60
N PHE A 241 -14.86 -2.23 5.27
CA PHE A 241 -15.20 -1.70 6.59
C PHE A 241 -16.06 -0.42 6.54
N GLY A 242 -16.43 0.03 5.34
CA GLY A 242 -17.25 1.23 5.14
C GLY A 242 -16.46 2.54 5.26
N THR A 243 -15.18 2.50 4.89
CA THR A 243 -14.27 3.65 4.95
C THR A 243 -13.82 4.04 3.55
N ALA A 244 -14.00 5.32 3.19
CA ALA A 244 -13.52 5.92 1.97
C ALA A 244 -12.17 6.60 2.18
N LEU A 245 -11.32 6.59 1.15
CA LEU A 245 -10.09 7.39 1.07
C LEU A 245 -10.44 8.75 0.45
N ILE A 246 -10.00 9.82 1.08
CA ILE A 246 -10.19 11.20 0.62
C ILE A 246 -8.86 11.96 0.77
N PRO A 247 -8.66 13.10 0.11
CA PRO A 247 -7.43 13.87 0.25
C PRO A 247 -7.08 14.22 1.70
N GLU A 248 -8.09 14.44 2.53
CA GLU A 248 -7.92 14.75 3.96
C GLU A 248 -7.72 13.49 4.83
N GLY A 249 -7.51 12.30 4.25
CA GLY A 249 -7.27 11.04 4.95
C GLY A 249 -8.38 10.00 4.75
N VAL A 250 -9.17 9.67 5.77
CA VAL A 250 -10.21 8.63 5.71
C VAL A 250 -11.57 9.12 6.20
N LEU A 251 -12.62 8.77 5.47
CA LEU A 251 -14.01 9.09 5.82
C LEU A 251 -14.76 7.80 6.21
N LYS A 252 -15.20 7.71 7.48
CA LYS A 252 -15.96 6.57 7.98
C LYS A 252 -17.43 6.72 7.66
N LEU A 253 -17.90 6.10 6.57
CA LEU A 253 -19.29 6.24 6.09
C LEU A 253 -20.33 5.49 6.93
N LYS A 254 -19.90 4.59 7.81
CA LYS A 254 -20.79 3.96 8.81
C LYS A 254 -21.15 4.89 9.96
N HIS A 255 -20.45 6.02 10.13
CA HIS A 255 -20.73 6.94 11.20
C HIS A 255 -22.11 7.61 11.02
N ARG A 256 -22.87 7.78 12.12
CA ARG A 256 -24.23 8.32 12.10
C ARG A 256 -24.33 9.72 11.45
N ALA A 257 -23.32 10.55 11.59
CA ALA A 257 -23.25 11.86 10.96
C ALA A 257 -23.35 11.83 9.41
N MET A 258 -23.12 10.65 8.80
CA MET A 258 -23.26 10.48 7.35
C MET A 258 -24.68 10.18 6.90
N ALA A 259 -25.59 9.86 7.82
CA ALA A 259 -26.94 9.41 7.49
C ALA A 259 -27.75 10.46 6.70
N ASP A 260 -27.52 11.74 6.95
CA ASP A 260 -28.24 12.87 6.34
C ASP A 260 -27.31 13.75 5.49
N ASP A 261 -26.05 13.35 5.28
CA ASP A 261 -25.09 14.13 4.50
C ASP A 261 -25.30 13.93 2.99
N THR A 262 -25.83 14.96 2.34
CA THR A 262 -26.13 14.94 0.90
C THR A 262 -24.95 15.24 -0.01
N ARG A 263 -23.77 15.52 0.55
CA ARG A 263 -22.52 15.74 -0.22
C ARG A 263 -22.02 14.44 -0.82
N PRO A 264 -21.24 14.48 -1.93
CA PRO A 264 -20.47 13.32 -2.39
C PRO A 264 -19.41 12.92 -1.37
N ILE A 265 -18.81 11.72 -1.52
CA ILE A 265 -17.69 11.27 -0.67
C ILE A 265 -16.58 12.34 -0.69
N ASP A 266 -16.14 12.73 -1.87
CA ASP A 266 -15.18 13.81 -2.10
C ASP A 266 -15.73 14.72 -3.22
N PRO A 267 -15.94 16.01 -2.94
CA PRO A 267 -16.46 16.97 -3.94
C PRO A 267 -15.52 17.21 -5.13
N THR A 268 -14.21 16.93 -4.97
CA THR A 268 -13.21 17.12 -6.02
C THR A 268 -12.99 15.86 -6.84
N CYS A 269 -13.50 14.72 -6.39
CA CYS A 269 -13.33 13.43 -7.03
C CYS A 269 -14.25 13.25 -8.23
N MET A 270 -13.68 12.86 -9.37
CA MET A 270 -14.41 12.67 -10.61
C MET A 270 -14.86 11.22 -10.86
N CYS A 271 -14.70 10.32 -9.88
CA CYS A 271 -15.12 8.92 -10.03
C CYS A 271 -16.65 8.79 -10.18
N MET A 272 -17.08 7.68 -10.75
CA MET A 272 -18.52 7.37 -10.94
C MET A 272 -19.31 7.45 -9.64
N VAL A 273 -18.73 7.04 -8.52
CA VAL A 273 -19.42 7.05 -7.22
C VAL A 273 -19.65 8.47 -6.72
N CYS A 274 -18.65 9.34 -6.74
CA CYS A 274 -18.78 10.73 -6.31
C CYS A 274 -19.71 11.55 -7.20
N LYS A 275 -19.78 11.22 -8.51
CA LYS A 275 -20.67 11.90 -9.45
C LYS A 275 -22.15 11.56 -9.24
N ASN A 276 -22.45 10.37 -8.73
CA ASN A 276 -23.83 9.85 -8.75
C ASN A 276 -24.43 9.64 -7.36
N TYR A 277 -23.63 9.54 -6.30
CA TYR A 277 -24.12 9.15 -4.98
C TYR A 277 -23.65 10.08 -3.88
N THR A 278 -24.53 10.27 -2.88
CA THR A 278 -24.26 11.06 -1.67
C THR A 278 -23.68 10.18 -0.56
N ARG A 279 -23.06 10.81 0.43
CA ARG A 279 -22.60 10.13 1.67
C ARG A 279 -23.77 9.42 2.37
N ALA A 280 -24.94 10.04 2.43
CA ALA A 280 -26.15 9.45 3.01
C ALA A 280 -26.58 8.17 2.28
N TYR A 281 -26.55 8.17 0.94
CA TYR A 281 -26.86 6.98 0.16
C TYR A 281 -25.85 5.85 0.43
N ILE A 282 -24.56 6.16 0.40
CA ILE A 282 -23.51 5.18 0.69
C ILE A 282 -23.60 4.70 2.15
N HIS A 283 -23.88 5.59 3.12
CA HIS A 283 -24.12 5.21 4.52
C HIS A 283 -25.21 4.13 4.63
N CYS A 284 -26.32 4.33 3.96
CA CYS A 284 -27.41 3.35 3.97
C CYS A 284 -26.95 1.98 3.43
N LEU A 285 -26.17 1.97 2.35
CA LEU A 285 -25.65 0.71 1.76
C LEU A 285 -24.62 0.03 2.66
N VAL A 286 -23.58 0.74 3.13
CA VAL A 286 -22.48 0.10 3.91
C VAL A 286 -22.93 -0.44 5.26
N THR A 287 -24.12 -0.03 5.73
CA THR A 287 -24.72 -0.54 6.96
C THR A 287 -25.59 -1.77 6.74
N LYS A 288 -26.04 -2.03 5.50
CA LYS A 288 -27.08 -3.05 5.22
C LYS A 288 -26.77 -3.95 4.02
N ASP A 289 -25.90 -3.53 3.08
CA ASP A 289 -25.74 -4.19 1.79
C ASP A 289 -24.26 -4.27 1.36
N ALA A 290 -23.89 -5.36 0.69
CA ALA A 290 -22.55 -5.55 0.13
C ALA A 290 -22.24 -4.56 -1.01
N MET A 291 -23.24 -4.02 -1.69
CA MET A 291 -23.09 -3.03 -2.76
C MET A 291 -22.34 -1.78 -2.26
N GLY A 292 -22.55 -1.36 -1.01
CA GLY A 292 -21.80 -0.26 -0.42
C GLY A 292 -20.29 -0.49 -0.42
N SER A 293 -19.86 -1.73 -0.12
CA SER A 293 -18.44 -2.09 -0.17
C SER A 293 -17.88 -2.11 -1.58
N GLN A 294 -18.68 -2.44 -2.58
CA GLN A 294 -18.27 -2.42 -4.00
C GLN A 294 -18.09 -0.99 -4.50
N LEU A 295 -19.06 -0.11 -4.24
CA LEU A 295 -18.96 1.31 -4.58
C LEU A 295 -17.76 1.98 -3.91
N LEU A 296 -17.54 1.69 -2.61
CA LEU A 296 -16.37 2.20 -1.90
C LEU A 296 -15.06 1.62 -2.45
N SER A 297 -15.03 0.35 -2.86
CA SER A 297 -13.84 -0.23 -3.48
C SER A 297 -13.52 0.48 -4.79
N TYR A 298 -14.53 0.80 -5.61
CA TYR A 298 -14.35 1.58 -6.82
C TYR A 298 -13.77 2.97 -6.52
N HIS A 299 -14.36 3.70 -5.57
CA HIS A 299 -13.89 5.02 -5.17
C HIS A 299 -12.45 5.00 -4.64
N ASN A 300 -12.15 4.07 -3.72
CA ASN A 300 -10.83 3.99 -3.11
C ASN A 300 -9.74 3.60 -4.12
N LEU A 301 -10.05 2.69 -5.06
CA LEU A 301 -9.12 2.37 -6.14
C LEU A 301 -8.91 3.54 -7.09
N TYR A 302 -9.98 4.27 -7.44
CA TYR A 302 -9.86 5.49 -8.23
C TYR A 302 -8.96 6.53 -7.54
N TYR A 303 -9.13 6.72 -6.23
CA TYR A 303 -8.27 7.60 -5.42
C TYR A 303 -6.80 7.17 -5.50
N MET A 304 -6.50 5.88 -5.30
CA MET A 304 -5.13 5.37 -5.35
C MET A 304 -4.50 5.47 -6.74
N MET A 305 -5.27 5.21 -7.80
CA MET A 305 -4.77 5.37 -9.17
C MET A 305 -4.51 6.84 -9.51
N LYS A 306 -5.39 7.75 -9.03
CA LYS A 306 -5.16 9.18 -9.19
C LYS A 306 -3.88 9.60 -8.46
N LEU A 307 -3.69 9.21 -7.21
CA LEU A 307 -2.47 9.46 -6.44
C LEU A 307 -1.22 8.95 -7.19
N SER A 308 -1.26 7.72 -7.70
CA SER A 308 -0.14 7.14 -8.45
C SER A 308 0.17 7.91 -9.74
N ASN A 309 -0.86 8.36 -10.46
CA ASN A 309 -0.70 9.16 -11.67
C ASN A 309 -0.15 10.56 -11.35
N ASP A 310 -0.61 11.18 -10.26
CA ASP A 310 -0.13 12.49 -9.83
C ASP A 310 1.35 12.41 -9.41
N LEU A 311 1.75 11.35 -8.66
CA LEU A 311 3.14 11.06 -8.33
C LEU A 311 4.01 10.88 -9.58
N HIS A 312 3.60 10.01 -10.49
CA HIS A 312 4.32 9.73 -11.73
C HIS A 312 4.52 11.02 -12.56
N SER A 313 3.46 11.81 -12.73
CA SER A 313 3.49 13.06 -13.48
C SER A 313 4.41 14.09 -12.81
N SER A 314 4.40 14.19 -11.49
CA SER A 314 5.23 15.13 -10.73
C SER A 314 6.71 14.76 -10.78
N ILE A 315 7.05 13.46 -10.77
CA ILE A 315 8.42 12.97 -10.91
C ILE A 315 8.95 13.32 -12.33
N ILE A 316 8.20 12.98 -13.38
CA ILE A 316 8.60 13.29 -14.75
C ILE A 316 8.70 14.80 -14.98
N GLY A 317 7.80 15.59 -14.42
CA GLY A 317 7.78 17.05 -14.51
C GLY A 317 8.80 17.75 -13.62
N GLY A 318 9.55 17.03 -12.78
CA GLY A 318 10.48 17.63 -11.80
C GLY A 318 9.79 18.39 -10.67
N GLN A 319 8.50 18.13 -10.44
CA GLN A 319 7.64 18.84 -9.46
C GLN A 319 7.32 17.96 -8.23
N PHE A 320 8.04 16.85 -8.05
CA PHE A 320 7.77 15.93 -6.95
C PHE A 320 7.89 16.57 -5.56
N PRO A 321 8.87 17.45 -5.27
CA PRO A 321 8.94 18.13 -3.98
C PRO A 321 7.69 18.97 -3.67
N ASP A 322 7.14 19.66 -4.66
CA ASP A 322 5.92 20.47 -4.51
C ASP A 322 4.70 19.62 -4.22
N LEU A 323 4.56 18.49 -4.91
CA LEU A 323 3.46 17.55 -4.68
C LEU A 323 3.53 16.92 -3.29
N PHE A 324 4.73 16.55 -2.83
CA PHE A 324 4.94 15.99 -1.51
C PHE A 324 4.43 16.93 -0.41
N VAL A 325 4.76 18.20 -0.52
CA VAL A 325 4.32 19.23 0.42
C VAL A 325 2.80 19.35 0.50
N VAL A 326 2.13 19.36 -0.65
CA VAL A 326 0.67 19.43 -0.71
C VAL A 326 0.03 18.20 -0.06
N LEU A 327 0.50 17.00 -0.38
CA LEU A 327 -0.03 15.76 0.20
C LEU A 327 0.19 15.69 1.71
N TRP A 328 1.35 16.13 2.18
CA TRP A 328 1.66 16.19 3.61
C TRP A 328 0.75 17.16 4.36
N ALA A 329 0.50 18.34 3.81
CA ALA A 329 -0.37 19.34 4.43
C ALA A 329 -1.79 18.79 4.70
N PHE A 330 -2.31 17.95 3.81
CA PHE A 330 -3.60 17.29 4.00
C PHE A 330 -3.57 16.23 5.13
N ASP A 331 -2.52 15.45 5.23
CA ASP A 331 -2.40 14.38 6.26
C ASP A 331 -2.20 14.96 7.68
N ALA A 332 -1.41 16.01 7.82
CA ALA A 332 -1.13 16.68 9.10
C ALA A 332 -2.39 17.33 9.69
N VAL A 333 -3.19 18.01 8.88
CA VAL A 333 -4.48 18.60 9.29
C VAL A 333 -5.44 17.53 9.79
N TRP A 334 -5.47 16.36 9.14
CA TRP A 334 -6.33 15.26 9.53
C TRP A 334 -5.90 14.62 10.87
N TYR A 335 -4.61 14.42 11.08
CA TYR A 335 -4.07 13.83 12.32
C TYR A 335 -4.39 14.73 13.52
N SER A 336 -4.23 16.03 13.39
CA SER A 336 -4.56 17.01 14.44
C SER A 336 -6.07 17.08 14.72
N PHE A 337 -6.91 17.00 13.68
CA PHE A 337 -8.36 16.99 13.81
C PHE A 337 -8.88 15.69 14.46
N TRP A 338 -8.25 14.55 14.15
CA TRP A 338 -8.63 13.25 14.70
C TRP A 338 -8.24 13.12 16.18
N HIS A 339 -7.09 13.62 16.58
CA HIS A 339 -6.67 13.65 18.00
C HIS A 339 -7.57 14.53 18.84
N LEU A 340 -7.97 15.69 18.36
CA LEU A 340 -8.91 16.58 19.06
C LEU A 340 -10.30 15.94 19.25
N HIS A 341 -10.84 15.28 18.22
CA HIS A 341 -12.22 14.75 18.28
C HIS A 341 -12.31 13.37 18.94
N VAL A 342 -11.26 12.53 18.89
CA VAL A 342 -11.24 11.23 19.58
C VAL A 342 -10.96 11.41 21.07
N TYR A 343 -10.18 12.42 21.44
CA TYR A 343 -9.93 12.72 22.85
C TYR A 343 -11.20 13.27 23.54
N GLU A 344 -11.99 14.10 22.86
CA GLU A 344 -13.27 14.61 23.39
C GLU A 344 -14.34 13.50 23.50
N SER A 345 -14.44 12.57 22.54
CA SER A 345 -15.42 11.47 22.59
C SER A 345 -15.08 10.35 23.58
N SER A 346 -13.82 10.26 24.03
CA SER A 346 -13.37 9.27 25.03
C SER A 346 -13.54 9.76 26.46
N ASN A 347 -13.79 11.06 26.67
CA ASN A 347 -13.85 11.68 27.99
C ASN A 347 -15.29 11.83 28.55
N ASP A 348 -16.33 11.34 27.86
CA ASP A 348 -17.70 11.37 28.36
C ASP A 348 -17.97 10.46 29.56
N ASN A 349 -16.96 9.79 30.13
CA ASN A 349 -17.08 8.91 31.30
C ASN A 349 -16.12 9.21 32.46
N ILE A 350 -15.50 10.39 32.53
CA ILE A 350 -14.73 10.78 33.72
C ILE A 350 -15.42 11.96 34.39
N ARG A 351 -16.16 11.67 35.47
CA ARG A 351 -16.57 12.67 36.48
C ARG A 351 -15.32 13.13 37.22
N LEU A 352 -14.81 14.32 36.87
CA LEU A 352 -13.98 15.09 37.76
C LEU A 352 -14.89 16.15 38.43
N GLY A 353 -15.12 15.95 39.70
CA GLY A 353 -15.66 17.02 40.53
C GLY A 353 -14.53 18.00 40.79
N ASP A 354 -14.73 19.26 40.42
CA ASP A 354 -14.01 20.40 40.97
C ASP A 354 -14.99 21.56 41.20
N GLU A 355 -14.82 22.13 42.36
CA GLU A 355 -15.44 23.33 42.83
C GLU A 355 -14.98 24.50 41.95
N ASP A 356 -15.86 25.03 41.14
CA ASP A 356 -16.10 26.43 40.81
C ASP A 356 -16.86 26.51 39.49
N GLY A 357 -18.13 26.90 39.60
CA GLY A 357 -19.05 26.97 38.50
C GLY A 357 -18.78 28.10 37.52
N ALA A 358 -18.15 27.80 36.41
CA ALA A 358 -18.25 28.60 35.20
C ALA A 358 -18.47 27.68 34.00
N ARG A 359 -19.76 27.54 33.61
CA ARG A 359 -20.11 26.89 32.35
C ARG A 359 -19.74 27.82 31.21
N VAL A 360 -18.76 27.41 30.39
CA VAL A 360 -18.55 27.98 29.06
C VAL A 360 -19.53 27.27 28.10
N PRO A 361 -20.34 28.00 27.31
CA PRO A 361 -21.28 27.36 26.40
C PRO A 361 -20.54 26.74 25.22
N THR A 362 -20.67 25.42 25.06
CA THR A 362 -20.18 24.66 23.91
C THR A 362 -21.10 24.69 22.71
N HIS A 363 -21.79 25.79 22.46
CA HIS A 363 -22.59 26.02 21.26
C HIS A 363 -21.95 27.18 20.48
N ASP A 364 -21.59 26.86 19.21
CA ASP A 364 -21.16 27.73 18.12
C ASP A 364 -19.72 27.65 17.64
N LEU A 365 -19.20 26.44 17.41
CA LEU A 365 -18.21 26.25 16.39
C LEU A 365 -18.83 25.53 15.20
N ASN A 366 -19.30 26.36 14.25
CA ASN A 366 -19.86 25.91 12.99
C ASN A 366 -18.78 25.17 12.17
N PRO A 367 -18.89 23.82 11.92
CA PRO A 367 -17.91 23.07 11.16
C PRO A 367 -17.67 23.63 9.75
N GLY A 368 -18.62 24.41 9.23
CA GLY A 368 -18.50 25.09 7.94
C GLY A 368 -17.48 26.23 7.93
N LEU A 369 -17.20 26.84 9.07
CA LEU A 369 -16.31 28.02 9.14
C LEU A 369 -14.83 27.58 8.99
N GLY A 370 -14.45 26.46 9.60
CA GLY A 370 -13.10 25.87 9.46
C GLY A 370 -12.82 25.44 8.03
N LEU A 371 -13.79 24.78 7.38
CA LEU A 371 -13.68 24.37 5.98
C LEU A 371 -13.65 25.58 5.02
N PHE A 372 -14.40 26.65 5.31
CA PHE A 372 -14.44 27.87 4.49
C PHE A 372 -13.14 28.68 4.59
N ILE A 373 -12.54 28.75 5.77
CA ILE A 373 -11.23 29.37 6.00
C ILE A 373 -10.14 28.55 5.28
N PHE A 374 -10.21 27.23 5.36
CA PHE A 374 -9.28 26.30 4.70
C PHE A 374 -9.40 26.36 3.16
N LEU A 375 -10.61 26.37 2.59
CA LEU A 375 -10.80 26.49 1.14
C LEU A 375 -10.37 27.87 0.60
N ARG A 376 -10.62 28.96 1.34
CA ARG A 376 -10.06 30.29 1.00
C ARG A 376 -8.54 30.32 1.12
N TYR A 377 -7.99 29.59 2.07
CA TYR A 377 -6.56 29.42 2.25
C TYR A 377 -5.96 28.64 1.08
N LEU A 378 -6.53 27.49 0.69
CA LEU A 378 -6.13 26.72 -0.49
C LEU A 378 -6.22 27.52 -1.79
N GLN A 379 -7.27 28.30 -2.00
CA GLN A 379 -7.38 29.18 -3.16
C GLN A 379 -6.31 30.30 -3.20
N ARG A 380 -5.85 30.76 -2.05
CA ARG A 380 -4.76 31.73 -1.94
C ARG A 380 -3.39 31.11 -2.18
N VAL A 381 -3.27 29.87 -1.76
CA VAL A 381 -2.06 29.03 -1.80
C VAL A 381 -1.77 28.51 -3.20
N LEU A 382 -2.79 28.08 -3.97
CA LEU A 382 -2.64 27.70 -5.38
C LEU A 382 -2.21 28.86 -6.28
N LYS A 383 -2.17 30.10 -5.76
CA LYS A 383 -1.63 31.27 -6.45
C LYS A 383 -0.18 31.62 -6.11
N ASN A 384 0.36 31.05 -5.02
CA ASN A 384 1.74 31.26 -4.58
C ASN A 384 2.51 29.93 -4.63
N SER A 385 3.81 29.94 -4.83
CA SER A 385 4.62 28.74 -4.92
C SER A 385 4.47 27.83 -3.68
N ALA A 386 4.61 26.52 -3.85
CA ALA A 386 4.43 25.51 -2.79
C ALA A 386 5.30 25.77 -1.54
N VAL A 387 6.43 26.42 -1.69
CA VAL A 387 7.34 26.82 -0.57
C VAL A 387 6.66 27.79 0.41
N ASP A 388 5.80 28.69 -0.08
CA ASP A 388 5.09 29.65 0.78
C ASP A 388 4.00 28.99 1.64
N ILE A 389 3.55 27.79 1.28
CA ILE A 389 2.56 27.00 2.04
C ILE A 389 3.16 26.40 3.28
N ILE A 390 4.37 25.87 3.17
CA ILE A 390 5.10 25.21 4.25
C ILE A 390 5.39 26.18 5.40
N LEU A 391 5.70 27.43 5.08
CA LEU A 391 6.02 28.47 6.07
C LEU A 391 4.84 28.90 6.95
N GLN A 392 3.61 28.47 6.62
CA GLN A 392 2.38 28.85 7.33
C GLN A 392 1.83 27.77 8.26
N PHE A 393 2.36 26.54 8.23
CA PHE A 393 2.02 25.50 9.21
C PHE A 393 2.84 25.65 10.51
N PRO A 394 2.27 25.26 11.68
CA PRO A 394 3.05 25.24 12.91
C PRO A 394 4.29 24.36 12.71
N LYS A 395 5.47 24.95 12.93
CA LYS A 395 6.72 24.20 12.85
C LYS A 395 6.67 23.07 13.89
N GLY A 396 6.78 21.83 13.45
CA GLY A 396 6.86 20.65 14.33
C GLY A 396 5.93 19.50 14.03
N ASP A 397 5.04 19.61 13.01
CA ASP A 397 4.02 18.59 12.78
C ASP A 397 4.46 17.47 11.83
N VAL A 398 5.59 17.61 11.12
CA VAL A 398 6.12 16.54 10.24
C VAL A 398 6.86 15.51 11.11
N PRO A 399 6.45 14.22 11.10
CA PRO A 399 7.17 13.19 11.83
C PRO A 399 8.65 13.13 11.43
N GLU A 400 9.52 12.99 12.42
CA GLU A 400 10.97 12.95 12.23
C GLU A 400 11.40 11.91 11.20
N TRP A 401 10.75 10.74 11.17
CA TRP A 401 11.05 9.69 10.19
C TRP A 401 10.77 10.13 8.74
N VAL A 402 9.77 11.00 8.51
CA VAL A 402 9.49 11.55 7.17
C VAL A 402 10.58 12.54 6.78
N CYS A 403 10.96 13.45 7.69
CA CYS A 403 12.04 14.40 7.44
C CYS A 403 13.34 13.68 7.06
N ASN A 404 13.71 12.65 7.85
CA ASN A 404 14.90 11.85 7.60
C ASN A 404 14.85 11.09 6.28
N ALA A 405 13.67 10.53 5.91
CA ALA A 405 13.49 9.85 4.64
C ALA A 405 13.61 10.78 3.44
N MET A 406 13.05 12.01 3.53
CA MET A 406 13.14 13.02 2.47
C MET A 406 14.54 13.56 2.29
N GLU A 407 15.29 13.77 3.40
CA GLU A 407 16.71 14.14 3.35
C GLU A 407 17.54 13.08 2.60
N VAL A 408 17.33 11.80 2.91
CA VAL A 408 18.00 10.69 2.20
C VAL A 408 17.61 10.63 0.73
N ALA A 409 16.36 10.97 0.39
CA ALA A 409 15.90 11.07 -0.98
C ALA A 409 16.43 12.32 -1.73
N GLY A 410 17.18 13.21 -1.06
CA GLY A 410 17.68 14.46 -1.63
C GLY A 410 16.59 15.54 -1.82
N ILE A 411 15.45 15.40 -1.14
CA ILE A 411 14.32 16.33 -1.19
C ILE A 411 14.42 17.26 0.02
N ASP A 412 14.66 18.56 -0.25
CA ASP A 412 14.77 19.56 0.82
C ASP A 412 13.38 19.94 1.37
N ILE A 413 13.07 19.44 2.56
CA ILE A 413 11.91 19.82 3.35
C ILE A 413 12.32 20.45 4.70
N SER A 414 13.56 20.94 4.81
CA SER A 414 14.12 21.51 6.06
C SER A 414 13.27 22.67 6.60
N SER A 415 12.59 23.40 5.73
CA SER A 415 11.63 24.45 6.11
C SER A 415 10.38 23.91 6.84
N CYS A 416 10.07 22.61 6.67
CA CYS A 416 8.93 21.94 7.31
C CYS A 416 9.31 21.21 8.59
N CYS A 417 10.58 20.79 8.72
CA CYS A 417 11.08 20.08 9.87
C CYS A 417 11.63 21.08 10.89
N SER A 418 10.97 21.29 12.02
CA SER A 418 11.56 22.03 13.14
C SER A 418 12.72 21.24 13.75
N PRO A 419 13.84 21.87 14.13
CA PRO A 419 14.77 21.24 15.03
C PRO A 419 14.02 20.98 16.34
N PHE A 420 13.81 19.72 16.69
CA PHE A 420 13.33 19.35 18.02
C PHE A 420 14.31 19.98 19.04
N ALA A 421 13.83 20.94 19.80
CA ALA A 421 14.50 21.35 21.02
C ALA A 421 14.58 20.06 21.87
N SER A 422 15.80 19.61 22.12
CA SER A 422 16.10 18.60 23.12
C SER A 422 15.55 19.06 24.45
N SER A 423 14.30 18.75 24.76
CA SER A 423 13.79 18.87 26.12
C SER A 423 14.03 17.55 26.81
N GLN A 424 15.04 17.55 27.65
CA GLN A 424 15.12 16.67 28.80
C GLN A 424 13.74 16.59 29.48
N TYR A 425 13.16 15.38 29.54
CA TYR A 425 12.59 14.79 30.74
C TYR A 425 12.44 13.28 30.50
#